data_00224f8707f9c25c86ca116bdc92cce7
#
_entry.id   00224f8707f9c25c86ca116bdc92cce7
#
_cell.length_a   1.000
_cell.length_b   1.000
_cell.length_c   1.000
_cell.angle_alpha   90.00
_cell.angle_beta   90.00
_cell.angle_gamma   90.00
#
_symmetry.space_group_name_H-M   'P 1'
#
loop_
_entity.id
_entity.type
_entity.pdbx_description
1 polymer ?
#
loop_
_entity_poly.entity_id
_entity_poly.type
_entity_poly.pdbx_seq_one_letter_code
_entity_poly.pdbx_strand_id
1 'polypeptide(L)'
;MKRLLVLLLVFITLLTSACGGNKEKQQEPITVYLWSVELLREYAPYIQAQLPDLDIHFVVGNNDLNYYKFLKENGQLPDIITCRRFALHDAVELKDQLLDLASTEAAATIYLGYLENYKYPDGTINWLPVCGEAENLIANKDLFDQHGIPLPHDYASLKYACDKFAALGIRPFVSDWYYDYTPLALLQGFAIHELSSRDGQLWRMSYENTGEKKAVGLDKKVWPLAFKRMEAFIKDARVIPSDDNMDYVAMDALFVARKAAMTRLTGNVALEYMERYGMNLVMIPYFGRDGGEDWLLTYPAFQVALNKNLVKDKQRHKNAVRVLNTMLSEGAQQTIGSRNDVISYSRNAELTISPLLEDIKPLVDANMLYVRLASTDFFAASKLAVSKMVKGEATAEQAYKIMDEYLQKPKPKEPNNMHPFTKAYAFNCDKKTGNAVNSAMTNTLCSIYGSDVVIAAGYSFTSPIMNTDYSERMLQYMVMPNFLESFSREMSGEQLEKVLRLYVEGVPNVDVYSTVKPVNYHSLPITSGLSYRVKQGKKVGAFTLDKVTYKGKSLEKEKTYRVTVLDKHSFFAPLAKAADARQGEKAFARGKRIVRKDWLDYFKKGKPLLEPTPYVEIIENR
;
A
#
# COMPACT_ATOMS: atom_id res chain seq x y z
N MET A 1 -47.72 -6.28 59.30
CA MET A 1 -47.36 -5.07 58.50
C MET A 1 -45.85 -5.00 58.17
N LYS A 2 -44.90 -5.12 59.11
CA LYS A 2 -43.47 -5.00 58.80
C LYS A 2 -42.92 -6.03 57.76
N ARG A 3 -43.40 -7.29 57.74
CA ARG A 3 -43.00 -8.33 56.79
C ARG A 3 -43.54 -8.10 55.36
N LEU A 4 -44.67 -7.45 55.22
CA LEU A 4 -45.27 -7.10 53.91
C LEU A 4 -44.52 -5.92 53.25
N LEU A 5 -44.03 -4.96 54.06
CA LEU A 5 -43.23 -3.83 53.58
C LEU A 5 -41.86 -4.26 53.08
N VAL A 6 -41.22 -5.26 53.73
CA VAL A 6 -39.91 -5.80 53.30
C VAL A 6 -40.05 -6.57 51.96
N LEU A 7 -41.14 -7.34 51.78
CA LEU A 7 -41.42 -8.04 50.54
C LEU A 7 -41.73 -7.07 49.40
N LEU A 8 -42.40 -5.96 49.66
CA LEU A 8 -42.70 -4.92 48.66
C LEU A 8 -41.41 -4.16 48.24
N LEU A 9 -40.52 -3.88 49.20
CA LEU A 9 -39.21 -3.27 48.91
C LEU A 9 -38.27 -4.19 48.11
N VAL A 10 -38.27 -5.48 48.37
CA VAL A 10 -37.51 -6.47 47.60
C VAL A 10 -38.09 -6.63 46.19
N PHE A 11 -39.41 -6.54 46.02
CA PHE A 11 -40.03 -6.60 44.70
C PHE A 11 -39.81 -5.32 43.87
N ILE A 12 -39.73 -4.14 44.51
CA ILE A 12 -39.39 -2.89 43.85
C ILE A 12 -37.92 -2.85 43.45
N THR A 13 -37.03 -3.39 44.28
CA THR A 13 -35.60 -3.50 43.89
C THR A 13 -35.37 -4.54 42.79
N LEU A 14 -36.13 -5.61 42.70
CA LEU A 14 -36.10 -6.58 41.60
C LEU A 14 -36.70 -6.01 40.31
N LEU A 15 -37.73 -5.17 40.39
CA LEU A 15 -38.31 -4.49 39.22
C LEU A 15 -37.41 -3.35 38.69
N THR A 16 -36.67 -2.64 39.54
CA THR A 16 -35.69 -1.63 39.10
C THR A 16 -34.42 -2.26 38.53
N SER A 17 -34.08 -3.50 38.90
CA SER A 17 -32.99 -4.25 38.25
C SER A 17 -33.40 -4.85 36.89
N ALA A 18 -34.69 -5.02 36.63
CA ALA A 18 -35.20 -5.51 35.33
C ALA A 18 -35.37 -4.39 34.26
N CYS A 19 -35.36 -3.10 34.69
CA CYS A 19 -35.35 -1.95 33.81
C CYS A 19 -33.97 -1.36 33.55
N GLY A 20 -32.90 -2.04 33.93
CA GLY A 20 -31.56 -1.83 33.39
C GLY A 20 -31.60 -2.21 31.92
N GLY A 21 -31.92 -1.25 31.06
CA GLY A 21 -31.86 -1.46 29.62
C GLY A 21 -30.56 -2.15 29.28
N ASN A 22 -30.64 -3.27 28.58
CA ASN A 22 -29.50 -3.81 27.85
C ASN A 22 -28.89 -2.62 27.11
N LYS A 23 -27.84 -2.03 27.63
CA LYS A 23 -26.91 -1.31 26.80
C LYS A 23 -26.45 -2.38 25.81
N GLU A 24 -27.03 -2.39 24.62
CA GLU A 24 -26.45 -3.12 23.51
C GLU A 24 -24.95 -2.80 23.58
N LYS A 25 -24.16 -3.82 23.86
CA LYS A 25 -22.72 -3.69 23.79
C LYS A 25 -22.43 -3.19 22.40
N GLN A 26 -22.10 -1.93 22.28
CA GLN A 26 -21.77 -1.33 20.99
C GLN A 26 -20.71 -2.24 20.37
N GLN A 27 -21.06 -2.91 19.29
CA GLN A 27 -20.21 -3.88 18.65
C GLN A 27 -18.95 -3.12 18.18
N GLU A 28 -17.79 -3.56 18.60
CA GLU A 28 -16.54 -2.95 18.15
C GLU A 28 -16.44 -3.03 16.63
N PRO A 29 -15.92 -2.00 15.96
CA PRO A 29 -15.77 -1.98 14.50
C PRO A 29 -14.89 -3.15 14.04
N ILE A 30 -15.16 -3.68 12.85
CA ILE A 30 -14.24 -4.58 12.16
C ILE A 30 -13.02 -3.78 11.71
N THR A 31 -11.84 -4.16 12.15
CA THR A 31 -10.60 -3.47 11.78
C THR A 31 -10.00 -4.06 10.52
N VAL A 32 -9.82 -3.24 9.50
CA VAL A 32 -9.22 -3.63 8.20
C VAL A 32 -7.97 -2.80 7.94
N TYR A 33 -6.82 -3.43 7.95
CA TYR A 33 -5.55 -2.78 7.64
C TYR A 33 -5.21 -2.97 6.16
N LEU A 34 -5.29 -1.88 5.42
CA LEU A 34 -4.93 -1.81 4.00
C LEU A 34 -3.46 -1.42 3.85
N TRP A 35 -2.74 -2.08 2.97
CA TRP A 35 -1.30 -1.84 2.84
C TRP A 35 -0.94 -0.49 2.20
N SER A 36 -1.87 0.18 1.53
CA SER A 36 -1.62 1.47 0.87
C SER A 36 -2.75 2.48 1.02
N VAL A 37 -2.42 3.75 0.79
CA VAL A 37 -3.37 4.88 0.77
C VAL A 37 -4.31 4.77 -0.43
N GLU A 38 -3.82 4.28 -1.55
CA GLU A 38 -4.60 4.11 -2.78
C GLU A 38 -5.78 3.17 -2.54
N LEU A 39 -5.56 2.07 -1.84
CA LEU A 39 -6.64 1.16 -1.44
C LEU A 39 -7.64 1.83 -0.48
N LEU A 40 -7.17 2.66 0.44
CA LEU A 40 -8.08 3.40 1.32
C LEU A 40 -8.97 4.37 0.54
N ARG A 41 -8.45 4.96 -0.53
CA ARG A 41 -9.15 5.98 -1.30
C ARG A 41 -10.23 5.42 -2.22
N GLU A 42 -9.99 4.29 -2.85
CA GLU A 42 -10.82 3.74 -3.93
C GLU A 42 -11.54 2.46 -3.52
N TYR A 43 -10.80 1.54 -2.95
CA TYR A 43 -11.27 0.21 -2.60
C TYR A 43 -12.11 0.19 -1.31
N ALA A 44 -11.68 0.88 -0.27
CA ALA A 44 -12.42 0.93 1.00
C ALA A 44 -13.81 1.59 0.88
N PRO A 45 -14.01 2.70 0.14
CA PRO A 45 -15.35 3.26 -0.08
C PRO A 45 -16.30 2.30 -0.76
N TYR A 46 -15.81 1.52 -1.73
CA TYR A 46 -16.61 0.49 -2.37
C TYR A 46 -17.07 -0.57 -1.36
N ILE A 47 -16.14 -1.13 -0.59
CA ILE A 47 -16.46 -2.15 0.43
C ILE A 47 -17.47 -1.62 1.44
N GLN A 48 -17.26 -0.40 1.96
CA GLN A 48 -18.17 0.20 2.92
C GLN A 48 -19.56 0.45 2.30
N ALA A 49 -19.65 0.81 1.02
CA ALA A 49 -20.92 1.00 0.33
C ALA A 49 -21.69 -0.31 0.13
N GLN A 50 -20.99 -1.43 -0.07
CA GLN A 50 -21.61 -2.77 -0.15
C GLN A 50 -22.05 -3.31 1.21
N LEU A 51 -21.48 -2.80 2.31
CA LEU A 51 -21.70 -3.25 3.68
C LEU A 51 -22.09 -2.08 4.59
N PRO A 52 -23.20 -1.36 4.29
CA PRO A 52 -23.57 -0.14 5.02
C PRO A 52 -24.02 -0.41 6.47
N ASP A 53 -24.37 -1.66 6.78
CA ASP A 53 -24.76 -2.12 8.10
C ASP A 53 -23.56 -2.45 9.01
N LEU A 54 -22.35 -2.52 8.47
CA LEU A 54 -21.15 -2.79 9.24
C LEU A 54 -20.38 -1.51 9.57
N ASP A 55 -19.96 -1.39 10.81
CA ASP A 55 -18.97 -0.40 11.22
C ASP A 55 -17.56 -0.98 10.94
N ILE A 56 -16.88 -0.43 9.94
CA ILE A 56 -15.57 -0.91 9.49
C ILE A 56 -14.54 0.20 9.71
N HIS A 57 -13.52 -0.11 10.49
CA HIS A 57 -12.39 0.80 10.70
C HIS A 57 -11.27 0.46 9.72
N PHE A 58 -11.24 1.17 8.61
CA PHE A 58 -10.13 1.08 7.65
C PHE A 58 -8.94 1.88 8.13
N VAL A 59 -7.80 1.22 8.19
CA VAL A 59 -6.52 1.82 8.58
C VAL A 59 -5.52 1.56 7.47
N VAL A 60 -4.68 2.53 7.15
CA VAL A 60 -3.54 2.26 6.29
C VAL A 60 -2.47 1.56 7.12
N GLY A 61 -2.27 0.28 6.83
CA GLY A 61 -1.26 -0.56 7.46
C GLY A 61 0.13 -0.34 6.85
N ASN A 62 0.86 -1.42 6.68
CA ASN A 62 2.18 -1.38 6.08
C ASN A 62 2.34 -2.53 5.09
N ASN A 63 3.18 -2.34 4.08
CA ASN A 63 3.56 -3.41 3.14
C ASN A 63 4.71 -4.29 3.67
N ASP A 64 5.25 -3.98 4.84
CA ASP A 64 6.29 -4.76 5.51
C ASP A 64 5.66 -5.75 6.49
N LEU A 65 5.83 -7.05 6.27
CA LEU A 65 5.36 -8.10 7.17
C LEU A 65 5.88 -7.97 8.60
N ASN A 66 7.04 -7.38 8.81
CA ASN A 66 7.59 -7.17 10.15
C ASN A 66 6.72 -6.22 10.99
N TYR A 67 5.95 -5.34 10.35
CA TYR A 67 4.94 -4.55 11.03
C TYR A 67 3.86 -5.44 11.66
N TYR A 68 3.34 -6.40 10.91
CA TYR A 68 2.32 -7.32 11.41
C TYR A 68 2.88 -8.33 12.42
N LYS A 69 4.14 -8.76 12.27
CA LYS A 69 4.83 -9.56 13.29
C LYS A 69 4.92 -8.82 14.62
N PHE A 70 5.24 -7.54 14.57
CA PHE A 70 5.22 -6.72 15.78
C PHE A 70 3.81 -6.57 16.37
N LEU A 71 2.78 -6.31 15.57
CA LEU A 71 1.41 -6.24 16.06
C LEU A 71 0.98 -7.57 16.72
N LYS A 72 1.40 -8.70 16.15
CA LYS A 72 1.21 -10.03 16.73
C LYS A 72 1.85 -10.14 18.11
N GLU A 73 3.10 -9.76 18.25
CA GLU A 73 3.86 -9.85 19.51
C GLU A 73 3.22 -9.04 20.63
N ASN A 74 2.54 -7.95 20.28
CA ASN A 74 1.82 -7.09 21.21
C ASN A 74 0.33 -7.43 21.35
N GLY A 75 -0.14 -8.51 20.75
CA GLY A 75 -1.56 -8.92 20.82
C GLY A 75 -2.51 -7.95 20.10
N GLN A 76 -2.01 -7.18 19.15
CA GLN A 76 -2.73 -6.08 18.48
C GLN A 76 -2.98 -6.33 16.99
N LEU A 77 -2.89 -7.57 16.54
CA LEU A 77 -3.17 -7.90 15.16
C LEU A 77 -4.64 -7.59 14.84
N PRO A 78 -4.94 -6.76 13.80
CA PRO A 78 -6.32 -6.40 13.45
C PRO A 78 -7.10 -7.61 12.91
N ASP A 79 -8.39 -7.44 12.70
CA ASP A 79 -9.26 -8.53 12.23
C ASP A 79 -8.89 -8.98 10.82
N ILE A 80 -8.64 -8.02 9.93
CA ILE A 80 -8.28 -8.25 8.54
C ILE A 80 -7.01 -7.47 8.25
N ILE A 81 -6.03 -8.16 7.69
CA ILE A 81 -4.78 -7.55 7.27
C ILE A 81 -4.57 -7.76 5.78
N THR A 82 -4.01 -6.76 5.14
CA THR A 82 -3.53 -6.88 3.77
C THR A 82 -2.04 -6.59 3.72
N CYS A 83 -1.33 -7.28 2.87
CA CYS A 83 0.07 -7.03 2.63
C CYS A 83 0.34 -7.05 1.13
N ARG A 84 1.26 -6.23 0.69
CA ARG A 84 1.74 -6.30 -0.68
C ARG A 84 2.61 -7.56 -0.81
N ARG A 85 3.15 -7.79 -1.96
CA ARG A 85 4.01 -8.92 -2.35
C ARG A 85 4.98 -9.39 -1.25
N PHE A 86 5.00 -10.69 -1.02
CA PHE A 86 5.98 -11.37 -0.17
C PHE A 86 6.12 -12.83 -0.62
N ALA A 87 7.19 -13.49 -0.24
CA ALA A 87 7.30 -14.94 -0.36
C ALA A 87 6.69 -15.61 0.88
N LEU A 88 6.15 -16.82 0.72
CA LEU A 88 5.42 -17.52 1.79
C LEU A 88 6.24 -17.71 3.07
N HIS A 89 7.55 -17.98 2.94
CA HIS A 89 8.43 -18.14 4.09
C HIS A 89 8.64 -16.85 4.91
N ASP A 90 8.47 -15.67 4.29
CA ASP A 90 8.52 -14.40 5.02
C ASP A 90 7.33 -14.25 6.00
N ALA A 91 6.22 -14.93 5.72
CA ALA A 91 4.98 -14.85 6.50
C ALA A 91 4.82 -15.98 7.54
N VAL A 92 5.74 -16.94 7.61
CA VAL A 92 5.61 -18.14 8.46
C VAL A 92 5.42 -17.82 9.94
N GLU A 93 6.03 -16.75 10.44
CA GLU A 93 5.89 -16.33 11.82
C GLU A 93 4.49 -15.82 12.18
N LEU A 94 3.67 -15.45 11.19
CA LEU A 94 2.28 -15.02 11.38
C LEU A 94 1.30 -16.19 11.30
N LYS A 95 1.71 -17.35 10.78
CA LYS A 95 0.85 -18.50 10.47
C LYS A 95 -0.08 -18.87 11.61
N ASP A 96 0.45 -19.00 12.83
CA ASP A 96 -0.32 -19.45 14.00
C ASP A 96 -1.38 -18.46 14.50
N GLN A 97 -1.31 -17.21 14.05
CA GLN A 97 -2.24 -16.13 14.41
C GLN A 97 -3.26 -15.81 13.33
N LEU A 98 -3.17 -16.47 12.18
CA LEU A 98 -4.08 -16.29 11.07
C LEU A 98 -4.98 -17.49 10.89
N LEU A 99 -6.18 -17.24 10.35
CA LEU A 99 -7.12 -18.31 10.01
C LEU A 99 -6.62 -19.09 8.80
N ASP A 100 -6.90 -20.39 8.81
CA ASP A 100 -6.82 -21.19 7.59
C ASP A 100 -8.03 -20.88 6.71
N LEU A 101 -7.78 -20.38 5.51
CA LEU A 101 -8.78 -19.98 4.55
C LEU A 101 -8.97 -21.02 3.43
N ALA A 102 -8.23 -22.14 3.45
CA ALA A 102 -8.21 -23.13 2.35
C ALA A 102 -9.60 -23.68 2.00
N SER A 103 -10.48 -23.84 3.00
CA SER A 103 -11.84 -24.36 2.82
C SER A 103 -12.93 -23.29 2.69
N THR A 104 -12.55 -22.00 2.57
CA THR A 104 -13.52 -20.91 2.46
C THR A 104 -14.09 -20.78 1.07
N GLU A 105 -15.31 -20.25 0.96
CA GLU A 105 -15.91 -19.88 -0.31
C GLU A 105 -15.03 -18.91 -1.09
N ALA A 106 -14.43 -17.95 -0.43
CA ALA A 106 -13.50 -17.00 -1.00
C ALA A 106 -12.30 -17.68 -1.68
N ALA A 107 -11.66 -18.66 -1.03
CA ALA A 107 -10.57 -19.42 -1.61
C ALA A 107 -11.01 -20.25 -2.83
N ALA A 108 -12.22 -20.83 -2.78
CA ALA A 108 -12.76 -21.63 -3.88
C ALA A 108 -13.00 -20.82 -5.17
N THR A 109 -13.11 -19.51 -5.08
CA THR A 109 -13.24 -18.63 -6.27
C THR A 109 -11.92 -18.42 -7.00
N ILE A 110 -10.77 -18.59 -6.33
CA ILE A 110 -9.45 -18.27 -6.89
C ILE A 110 -8.94 -19.46 -7.71
N TYR A 111 -8.29 -19.18 -8.84
CA TYR A 111 -7.62 -20.22 -9.62
C TYR A 111 -6.53 -20.90 -8.80
N LEU A 112 -6.48 -22.22 -8.88
CA LEU A 112 -5.59 -23.05 -8.08
C LEU A 112 -4.11 -22.67 -8.24
N GLY A 113 -3.67 -22.35 -9.46
CA GLY A 113 -2.30 -21.96 -9.76
C GLY A 113 -1.82 -20.73 -8.97
N TYR A 114 -2.74 -19.83 -8.60
CA TYR A 114 -2.38 -18.69 -7.74
C TYR A 114 -2.39 -19.06 -6.26
N LEU A 115 -3.34 -19.90 -5.82
CA LEU A 115 -3.41 -20.35 -4.42
C LEU A 115 -2.21 -21.19 -4.00
N GLU A 116 -1.67 -22.02 -4.89
CA GLU A 116 -0.53 -22.89 -4.60
C GLU A 116 0.73 -22.08 -4.18
N ASN A 117 0.86 -20.83 -4.61
CA ASN A 117 1.94 -19.95 -4.15
C ASN A 117 1.80 -19.52 -2.67
N TYR A 118 0.64 -19.74 -2.06
CA TYR A 118 0.33 -19.35 -0.67
C TYR A 118 -0.03 -20.54 0.22
N LYS A 119 0.18 -21.75 -0.27
CA LYS A 119 -0.13 -22.99 0.42
C LYS A 119 1.10 -23.52 1.14
N TYR A 120 1.00 -23.63 2.44
CA TYR A 120 2.04 -24.25 3.26
C TYR A 120 2.09 -25.77 3.04
N PRO A 121 3.23 -26.45 3.37
CA PRO A 121 3.37 -27.90 3.19
C PRO A 121 2.30 -28.75 3.89
N ASP A 122 1.70 -28.25 4.97
CA ASP A 122 0.61 -28.90 5.69
C ASP A 122 -0.79 -28.66 5.08
N GLY A 123 -0.85 -27.97 3.93
CA GLY A 123 -2.08 -27.65 3.24
C GLY A 123 -2.76 -26.34 3.67
N THR A 124 -2.29 -25.70 4.74
CA THR A 124 -2.86 -24.45 5.25
C THR A 124 -2.67 -23.29 4.24
N ILE A 125 -3.70 -22.48 4.06
CA ILE A 125 -3.66 -21.23 3.28
C ILE A 125 -4.15 -20.10 4.18
N ASN A 126 -3.26 -19.23 4.65
CA ASN A 126 -3.64 -18.08 5.46
C ASN A 126 -3.86 -16.81 4.66
N TRP A 127 -3.32 -16.72 3.46
CA TRP A 127 -3.33 -15.54 2.62
C TRP A 127 -4.01 -15.84 1.28
N LEU A 128 -4.97 -15.01 0.92
CA LEU A 128 -5.63 -15.08 -0.38
C LEU A 128 -5.14 -13.93 -1.26
N PRO A 129 -4.60 -14.22 -2.47
CA PRO A 129 -4.28 -13.18 -3.43
C PRO A 129 -5.58 -12.60 -4.01
N VAL A 130 -5.67 -11.26 -4.11
CA VAL A 130 -6.94 -10.63 -4.50
C VAL A 130 -7.08 -10.57 -6.01
N CYS A 131 -6.18 -9.87 -6.70
CA CYS A 131 -6.11 -9.80 -8.16
C CYS A 131 -4.66 -9.58 -8.57
N GLY A 132 -4.35 -9.72 -9.85
CA GLY A 132 -3.03 -9.49 -10.40
C GLY A 132 -2.88 -8.11 -11.00
N GLU A 133 -1.65 -7.63 -11.01
CA GLU A 133 -1.20 -6.52 -11.84
C GLU A 133 -0.13 -7.05 -12.80
N ALA A 134 -0.16 -6.64 -14.07
CA ALA A 134 0.88 -6.98 -15.02
C ALA A 134 2.08 -6.04 -14.86
N GLU A 135 3.28 -6.59 -14.94
CA GLU A 135 4.54 -5.86 -14.82
C GLU A 135 5.50 -6.31 -15.92
N ASN A 136 5.43 -5.68 -17.07
CA ASN A 136 6.17 -6.10 -18.26
C ASN A 136 6.85 -4.89 -18.93
N LEU A 137 7.39 -5.09 -20.13
CA LEU A 137 7.95 -4.01 -20.91
C LEU A 137 6.83 -3.12 -21.44
N ILE A 138 7.06 -1.83 -21.47
CA ILE A 138 6.15 -0.82 -22.03
C ILE A 138 6.84 -0.15 -23.21
N ALA A 139 6.22 -0.20 -24.37
CA ALA A 139 6.67 0.46 -25.59
C ALA A 139 5.87 1.74 -25.83
N ASN A 140 6.57 2.81 -26.21
CA ASN A 140 5.95 4.05 -26.67
C ASN A 140 5.57 3.88 -28.15
N LYS A 141 4.33 3.47 -28.40
CA LYS A 141 3.84 3.16 -29.74
C LYS A 141 3.96 4.35 -30.71
N ASP A 142 3.82 5.57 -30.22
CA ASP A 142 4.00 6.76 -31.04
C ASP A 142 5.40 6.83 -31.67
N LEU A 143 6.46 6.45 -30.93
CA LEU A 143 7.83 6.43 -31.46
C LEU A 143 8.03 5.30 -32.46
N PHE A 144 7.46 4.12 -32.21
CA PHE A 144 7.52 3.00 -33.13
C PHE A 144 6.85 3.35 -34.47
N ASP A 145 5.64 3.89 -34.43
CA ASP A 145 4.87 4.30 -35.60
C ASP A 145 5.58 5.45 -36.35
N GLN A 146 6.06 6.45 -35.62
CA GLN A 146 6.76 7.60 -36.20
C GLN A 146 7.99 7.22 -37.03
N HIS A 147 8.72 6.20 -36.58
CA HIS A 147 9.96 5.77 -37.22
C HIS A 147 9.80 4.53 -38.10
N GLY A 148 8.58 3.99 -38.24
CA GLY A 148 8.32 2.80 -39.04
C GLY A 148 9.01 1.54 -38.49
N ILE A 149 9.22 1.49 -37.17
CA ILE A 149 9.81 0.35 -36.49
C ILE A 149 8.66 -0.55 -35.99
N PRO A 150 8.60 -1.84 -36.33
CA PRO A 150 7.54 -2.72 -35.84
C PRO A 150 7.69 -2.96 -34.33
N LEU A 151 6.55 -3.12 -33.63
CA LEU A 151 6.56 -3.55 -32.24
C LEU A 151 7.22 -4.93 -32.08
N PRO A 152 8.02 -5.14 -31.05
CA PRO A 152 8.63 -6.42 -30.77
C PRO A 152 7.59 -7.52 -30.51
N HIS A 153 7.84 -8.72 -31.06
CA HIS A 153 7.04 -9.92 -30.84
C HIS A 153 7.89 -11.14 -30.45
N ASP A 154 9.21 -10.98 -30.43
CA ASP A 154 10.20 -11.93 -29.93
C ASP A 154 11.50 -11.19 -29.55
N TYR A 155 12.47 -11.90 -28.99
CA TYR A 155 13.73 -11.27 -28.58
C TYR A 155 14.54 -10.72 -29.77
N ALA A 156 14.49 -11.36 -30.94
CA ALA A 156 15.20 -10.89 -32.12
C ALA A 156 14.65 -9.54 -32.63
N SER A 157 13.32 -9.42 -32.68
CA SER A 157 12.65 -8.15 -33.04
C SER A 157 12.83 -7.07 -31.96
N LEU A 158 12.89 -7.43 -30.67
CA LEU A 158 13.24 -6.52 -29.59
C LEU A 158 14.65 -5.95 -29.81
N LYS A 159 15.63 -6.81 -30.08
CA LYS A 159 17.00 -6.38 -30.38
C LYS A 159 17.04 -5.49 -31.63
N TYR A 160 16.32 -5.85 -32.69
CA TYR A 160 16.21 -5.04 -33.89
C TYR A 160 15.69 -3.63 -33.59
N ALA A 161 14.62 -3.53 -32.81
CA ALA A 161 14.06 -2.23 -32.38
C ALA A 161 15.09 -1.43 -31.56
N CYS A 162 15.80 -2.07 -30.64
CA CYS A 162 16.87 -1.41 -29.87
C CYS A 162 17.96 -0.85 -30.77
N ASP A 163 18.44 -1.62 -31.76
CA ASP A 163 19.48 -1.18 -32.69
C ASP A 163 19.00 -0.01 -33.55
N LYS A 164 17.73 -0.02 -33.99
CA LYS A 164 17.13 1.08 -34.79
C LYS A 164 17.00 2.36 -33.98
N PHE A 165 16.45 2.31 -32.77
CA PHE A 165 16.33 3.50 -31.92
C PHE A 165 17.69 4.08 -31.53
N ALA A 166 18.66 3.23 -31.22
CA ALA A 166 20.02 3.67 -30.93
C ALA A 166 20.63 4.42 -32.11
N ALA A 167 20.42 3.96 -33.37
CA ALA A 167 20.89 4.62 -34.57
C ALA A 167 20.24 6.00 -34.82
N LEU A 168 19.03 6.20 -34.27
CA LEU A 168 18.31 7.49 -34.30
C LEU A 168 18.70 8.42 -33.14
N GLY A 169 19.59 8.01 -32.26
CA GLY A 169 19.94 8.76 -31.04
C GLY A 169 18.85 8.75 -29.96
N ILE A 170 17.87 7.87 -30.08
CA ILE A 170 16.82 7.63 -29.10
C ILE A 170 17.27 6.46 -28.22
N ARG A 171 17.17 6.59 -26.89
CA ARG A 171 17.50 5.48 -25.99
C ARG A 171 16.52 4.33 -26.22
N PRO A 172 17.01 3.11 -26.49
CA PRO A 172 16.12 1.98 -26.67
C PRO A 172 15.28 1.68 -25.42
N PHE A 173 15.92 1.76 -24.25
CA PHE A 173 15.33 1.43 -22.97
C PHE A 173 15.87 2.33 -21.85
N VAL A 174 14.99 2.71 -20.93
CA VAL A 174 15.31 3.35 -19.64
C VAL A 174 14.49 2.71 -18.55
N SER A 175 14.97 2.68 -17.33
CA SER A 175 14.19 2.27 -16.17
C SER A 175 14.77 2.84 -14.89
N ASP A 176 13.99 2.79 -13.82
CA ASP A 176 14.32 3.25 -12.48
C ASP A 176 15.20 2.23 -11.73
N TRP A 177 16.41 2.00 -12.26
CA TRP A 177 17.36 1.01 -11.76
C TRP A 177 17.82 1.24 -10.32
N TYR A 178 17.67 2.46 -9.80
CA TYR A 178 18.00 2.79 -8.40
C TYR A 178 17.27 1.90 -7.40
N TYR A 179 16.03 1.52 -7.69
CA TYR A 179 15.20 0.71 -6.79
C TYR A 179 15.44 -0.79 -7.00
N ASP A 180 15.17 -1.58 -5.97
CA ASP A 180 15.39 -3.02 -5.97
C ASP A 180 14.35 -3.83 -6.76
N TYR A 181 13.14 -3.29 -6.92
CA TYR A 181 12.08 -3.96 -7.66
C TYR A 181 12.32 -4.03 -9.17
N THR A 182 13.01 -3.08 -9.77
CA THR A 182 13.32 -3.09 -11.21
C THR A 182 14.30 -4.20 -11.59
N PRO A 183 15.48 -4.34 -10.97
CA PRO A 183 16.36 -5.49 -11.18
C PRO A 183 15.67 -6.83 -10.97
N LEU A 184 14.83 -6.95 -9.93
CA LEU A 184 14.07 -8.15 -9.65
C LEU A 184 13.09 -8.51 -10.77
N ALA A 185 12.30 -7.52 -11.24
CA ALA A 185 11.31 -7.74 -12.28
C ALA A 185 11.94 -8.10 -13.62
N LEU A 186 12.99 -7.38 -14.04
CA LEU A 186 13.70 -7.64 -15.28
C LEU A 186 14.37 -9.01 -15.27
N LEU A 187 15.06 -9.37 -14.17
CA LEU A 187 15.73 -10.65 -14.05
C LEU A 187 14.74 -11.82 -14.13
N GLN A 188 13.59 -11.74 -13.45
CA GLN A 188 12.57 -12.79 -13.51
C GLN A 188 11.81 -12.76 -14.84
N GLY A 189 11.54 -11.57 -15.39
CA GLY A 189 10.88 -11.42 -16.67
C GLY A 189 11.66 -12.12 -17.79
N PHE A 190 12.94 -11.88 -17.92
CA PHE A 190 13.78 -12.54 -18.93
C PHE A 190 14.08 -14.01 -18.62
N ALA A 191 13.77 -14.48 -17.41
CA ALA A 191 13.89 -15.88 -17.00
C ALA A 191 12.54 -16.62 -16.98
N ILE A 192 11.47 -15.98 -17.40
CA ILE A 192 10.10 -16.45 -17.13
C ILE A 192 9.82 -17.85 -17.66
N HIS A 193 10.38 -18.21 -18.81
CA HIS A 193 10.27 -19.55 -19.38
C HIS A 193 10.91 -20.62 -18.48
N GLU A 194 12.12 -20.36 -18.01
CA GLU A 194 12.83 -21.27 -17.14
C GLU A 194 12.14 -21.38 -15.78
N LEU A 195 11.68 -20.25 -15.26
CA LEU A 195 10.96 -20.19 -13.98
C LEU A 195 9.59 -20.87 -14.04
N SER A 196 8.92 -20.84 -15.20
CA SER A 196 7.64 -21.52 -15.45
C SER A 196 7.83 -23.01 -15.78
N SER A 197 9.06 -23.45 -16.07
CA SER A 197 9.37 -24.86 -16.31
C SER A 197 9.19 -25.71 -15.04
N ARG A 198 9.13 -27.04 -15.22
CA ARG A 198 9.09 -27.98 -14.09
C ARG A 198 10.23 -27.77 -13.10
N ASP A 199 11.46 -27.63 -13.60
CA ASP A 199 12.65 -27.42 -12.74
C ASP A 199 12.54 -26.08 -11.99
N GLY A 200 12.08 -25.03 -12.66
CA GLY A 200 11.84 -23.72 -12.05
C GLY A 200 10.78 -23.75 -10.96
N GLN A 201 9.67 -24.44 -11.20
CA GLN A 201 8.59 -24.58 -10.22
C GLN A 201 9.01 -25.42 -9.01
N LEU A 202 9.74 -26.52 -9.22
CA LEU A 202 10.29 -27.35 -8.14
C LEU A 202 11.30 -26.56 -7.27
N TRP A 203 12.16 -25.77 -7.91
CA TRP A 203 13.06 -24.88 -7.20
C TRP A 203 12.27 -23.86 -6.37
N ARG A 204 11.27 -23.20 -6.96
CA ARG A 204 10.44 -22.21 -6.27
C ARG A 204 9.75 -22.81 -5.05
N MET A 205 9.13 -23.97 -5.19
CA MET A 205 8.49 -24.69 -4.08
C MET A 205 9.51 -24.97 -2.96
N SER A 206 10.73 -25.39 -3.32
CA SER A 206 11.79 -25.61 -2.34
C SER A 206 12.22 -24.31 -1.67
N TYR A 207 12.33 -23.21 -2.41
CA TYR A 207 12.71 -21.90 -1.88
C TYR A 207 11.64 -21.30 -0.96
N GLU A 208 10.35 -21.40 -1.33
CA GLU A 208 9.24 -20.82 -0.58
C GLU A 208 8.78 -21.68 0.60
N ASN A 209 8.96 -23.00 0.54
CA ASN A 209 8.44 -23.95 1.52
C ASN A 209 9.47 -24.36 2.60
N THR A 210 10.57 -23.68 2.71
CA THR A 210 11.53 -23.93 3.77
C THR A 210 10.99 -23.51 5.13
N GLY A 211 10.14 -24.33 5.72
CA GLY A 211 9.68 -24.19 7.12
C GLY A 211 10.84 -24.32 8.13
N GLU A 212 12.00 -24.73 7.68
CA GLU A 212 13.23 -24.75 8.43
C GLU A 212 14.24 -23.80 7.76
N LYS A 213 14.98 -23.07 8.59
CA LYS A 213 15.98 -22.02 8.32
C LYS A 213 17.15 -22.43 7.39
N LYS A 214 16.93 -23.34 6.47
CA LYS A 214 17.97 -23.75 5.52
C LYS A 214 17.89 -22.83 4.31
N ALA A 215 18.87 -21.94 4.19
CA ALA A 215 19.02 -21.09 3.03
C ALA A 215 19.08 -21.97 1.75
N VAL A 216 18.07 -21.86 0.90
CA VAL A 216 18.06 -22.49 -0.41
C VAL A 216 18.72 -21.52 -1.38
N GLY A 217 19.80 -21.96 -2.01
CA GLY A 217 20.45 -21.21 -3.06
C GLY A 217 19.63 -21.18 -4.36
N LEU A 218 20.15 -20.49 -5.35
CA LEU A 218 19.59 -20.43 -6.69
C LEU A 218 19.76 -21.79 -7.41
N ASP A 219 18.75 -22.19 -8.18
CA ASP A 219 18.86 -23.39 -9.02
C ASP A 219 19.95 -23.23 -10.09
N LYS A 220 20.79 -24.29 -10.23
CA LYS A 220 21.95 -24.26 -11.11
C LYS A 220 21.63 -24.42 -12.60
N LYS A 221 20.39 -24.78 -12.95
CA LYS A 221 19.95 -24.93 -14.35
C LYS A 221 19.19 -23.68 -14.81
N VAL A 222 18.35 -23.14 -13.94
CA VAL A 222 17.44 -22.02 -14.26
C VAL A 222 18.15 -20.68 -14.21
N TRP A 223 18.78 -20.36 -13.10
CA TRP A 223 19.28 -19.01 -12.85
C TRP A 223 20.50 -18.59 -13.66
N PRO A 224 21.46 -19.46 -13.99
CA PRO A 224 22.54 -19.07 -14.90
C PRO A 224 22.05 -18.62 -16.28
N LEU A 225 20.95 -19.20 -16.78
CA LEU A 225 20.33 -18.77 -18.02
C LEU A 225 19.63 -17.42 -17.88
N ALA A 226 18.96 -17.18 -16.75
CA ALA A 226 18.35 -15.89 -16.42
C ALA A 226 19.38 -14.75 -16.48
N PHE A 227 20.52 -14.93 -15.82
CA PHE A 227 21.57 -13.93 -15.81
C PHE A 227 22.21 -13.71 -17.18
N LYS A 228 22.39 -14.76 -17.99
CA LYS A 228 22.88 -14.63 -19.37
C LYS A 228 21.93 -13.80 -20.24
N ARG A 229 20.63 -13.99 -20.12
CA ARG A 229 19.63 -13.21 -20.85
C ARG A 229 19.61 -11.76 -20.37
N MET A 230 19.72 -11.56 -19.06
CA MET A 230 19.81 -10.21 -18.51
C MET A 230 21.06 -9.46 -19.00
N GLU A 231 22.22 -10.14 -19.11
CA GLU A 231 23.44 -9.59 -19.69
C GLU A 231 23.27 -9.20 -21.16
N ALA A 232 22.63 -10.09 -21.95
CA ALA A 232 22.31 -9.82 -23.34
C ALA A 232 21.38 -8.60 -23.47
N PHE A 233 20.33 -8.53 -22.65
CA PHE A 233 19.40 -7.39 -22.66
C PHE A 233 20.10 -6.07 -22.29
N ILE A 234 20.88 -6.03 -21.23
CA ILE A 234 21.65 -4.84 -20.82
C ILE A 234 22.48 -4.31 -22.01
N LYS A 235 23.14 -5.21 -22.71
CA LYS A 235 23.97 -4.87 -23.88
C LYS A 235 23.11 -4.40 -25.06
N ASP A 236 22.08 -5.15 -25.45
CA ASP A 236 21.26 -4.90 -26.63
C ASP A 236 20.38 -3.65 -26.44
N ALA A 237 19.87 -3.41 -25.24
CA ALA A 237 19.10 -2.22 -24.87
C ALA A 237 19.96 -0.97 -24.60
N ARG A 238 21.30 -1.07 -24.76
CA ARG A 238 22.25 0.04 -24.57
C ARG A 238 22.16 0.67 -23.18
N VAL A 239 21.91 -0.14 -22.13
CA VAL A 239 21.95 0.32 -20.74
C VAL A 239 23.39 0.73 -20.42
N ILE A 240 23.57 1.88 -19.77
CA ILE A 240 24.91 2.42 -19.45
C ILE A 240 25.15 2.42 -17.94
N PRO A 241 26.41 2.42 -17.48
CA PRO A 241 26.74 2.32 -16.05
C PRO A 241 26.09 3.36 -15.15
N SER A 242 25.89 4.58 -15.62
CA SER A 242 25.22 5.65 -14.88
C SER A 242 23.73 5.37 -14.63
N ASP A 243 23.10 4.46 -15.37
CA ASP A 243 21.69 4.12 -15.20
C ASP A 243 21.42 3.44 -13.88
N ASP A 244 22.40 2.78 -13.25
CA ASP A 244 22.22 2.18 -11.92
C ASP A 244 21.74 3.17 -10.86
N ASN A 245 22.01 4.46 -11.04
CA ASN A 245 21.55 5.53 -10.16
C ASN A 245 20.27 6.24 -10.68
N MET A 246 19.71 5.78 -11.79
CA MET A 246 18.49 6.38 -12.35
C MET A 246 17.31 6.07 -11.44
N ASP A 247 16.77 7.10 -10.83
CA ASP A 247 15.55 7.03 -10.05
C ASP A 247 14.31 7.21 -10.96
N TYR A 248 13.15 7.10 -10.36
CA TYR A 248 11.86 7.28 -11.01
C TYR A 248 11.75 8.66 -11.71
N VAL A 249 12.22 9.74 -11.08
CA VAL A 249 12.12 11.11 -11.65
C VAL A 249 12.99 11.28 -12.89
N ALA A 250 14.21 10.74 -12.86
CA ALA A 250 15.11 10.79 -14.01
C ALA A 250 14.62 9.91 -15.16
N MET A 251 14.06 8.75 -14.87
CA MET A 251 13.42 7.87 -15.85
C MET A 251 12.23 8.57 -16.53
N ASP A 252 11.32 9.15 -15.74
CA ASP A 252 10.15 9.87 -16.22
C ASP A 252 10.53 11.00 -17.16
N ALA A 253 11.52 11.81 -16.77
CA ALA A 253 11.99 12.92 -17.59
C ALA A 253 12.46 12.50 -18.99
N LEU A 254 12.99 11.28 -19.13
CA LEU A 254 13.42 10.74 -20.42
C LEU A 254 12.25 10.12 -21.20
N PHE A 255 11.45 9.30 -20.54
CA PHE A 255 10.39 8.53 -21.19
C PHE A 255 9.22 9.44 -21.63
N VAL A 256 8.74 10.32 -20.75
CA VAL A 256 7.67 11.28 -21.06
C VAL A 256 8.11 12.29 -22.12
N ALA A 257 9.39 12.69 -22.13
CA ALA A 257 9.95 13.55 -23.19
C ALA A 257 10.19 12.81 -24.53
N ARG A 258 9.77 11.55 -24.66
CA ARG A 258 9.97 10.71 -25.85
C ARG A 258 11.45 10.55 -26.27
N LYS A 259 12.37 10.64 -25.30
CA LYS A 259 13.80 10.40 -25.49
C LYS A 259 14.19 8.94 -25.28
N ALA A 260 13.24 8.11 -24.87
CA ALA A 260 13.39 6.67 -24.73
C ALA A 260 12.18 5.96 -25.35
N ALA A 261 12.44 4.84 -26.04
CA ALA A 261 11.42 4.09 -26.76
C ALA A 261 10.66 3.11 -25.86
N MET A 262 11.34 2.53 -24.89
CA MET A 262 10.77 1.51 -24.00
C MET A 262 11.20 1.74 -22.55
N THR A 263 10.38 1.23 -21.64
CA THR A 263 10.65 1.18 -20.20
C THR A 263 10.05 -0.06 -19.59
N ARG A 264 10.20 -0.24 -18.28
CA ARG A 264 9.49 -1.24 -17.48
C ARG A 264 8.58 -0.50 -16.51
N LEU A 265 7.30 -0.75 -16.58
CA LEU A 265 6.30 -0.17 -15.66
C LEU A 265 5.28 -1.23 -15.24
N THR A 266 4.55 -0.91 -14.18
CA THR A 266 3.30 -1.58 -13.86
C THR A 266 2.16 -0.98 -14.68
N GLY A 267 1.10 -1.74 -14.90
CA GLY A 267 -0.04 -1.31 -15.71
C GLY A 267 -0.61 0.03 -15.26
N ASN A 268 -0.84 0.19 -13.95
CA ASN A 268 -1.39 1.43 -13.38
C ASN A 268 -0.54 2.68 -13.66
N VAL A 269 0.79 2.57 -13.59
CA VAL A 269 1.69 3.71 -13.89
C VAL A 269 1.69 4.02 -15.39
N ALA A 270 1.67 2.98 -16.24
CA ALA A 270 1.60 3.18 -17.68
C ALA A 270 0.28 3.87 -18.08
N LEU A 271 -0.85 3.49 -17.50
CA LEU A 271 -2.14 4.15 -17.72
C LEU A 271 -2.13 5.61 -17.24
N GLU A 272 -1.49 5.92 -16.12
CA GLU A 272 -1.29 7.31 -15.69
C GLU A 272 -0.55 8.12 -16.75
N TYR A 273 0.47 7.55 -17.40
CA TYR A 273 1.22 8.24 -18.45
C TYR A 273 0.38 8.45 -19.72
N MET A 274 -0.44 7.47 -20.09
CA MET A 274 -1.38 7.60 -21.21
C MET A 274 -2.36 8.76 -20.98
N GLU A 275 -2.96 8.84 -19.82
CA GLU A 275 -3.93 9.90 -19.49
C GLU A 275 -3.27 11.27 -19.30
N ARG A 276 -2.21 11.32 -18.49
CA ARG A 276 -1.61 12.59 -18.05
C ARG A 276 -0.78 13.26 -19.14
N TYR A 277 -0.08 12.47 -19.95
CA TYR A 277 0.87 12.96 -20.94
C TYR A 277 0.45 12.68 -22.38
N GLY A 278 -0.74 12.10 -22.59
CA GLY A 278 -1.25 11.79 -23.92
C GLY A 278 -0.35 10.82 -24.68
N MET A 279 0.29 9.88 -23.99
CA MET A 279 1.17 8.88 -24.61
C MET A 279 0.34 7.70 -25.12
N ASN A 280 0.67 7.19 -26.28
CA ASN A 280 0.13 5.93 -26.79
C ASN A 280 1.11 4.80 -26.40
N LEU A 281 0.77 4.05 -25.36
CA LEU A 281 1.61 3.00 -24.80
C LEU A 281 0.98 1.62 -25.02
N VAL A 282 1.84 0.63 -25.22
CA VAL A 282 1.45 -0.78 -25.28
C VAL A 282 2.35 -1.59 -24.34
N MET A 283 1.77 -2.58 -23.68
CA MET A 283 2.51 -3.54 -22.88
C MET A 283 2.92 -4.72 -23.76
N ILE A 284 4.18 -5.10 -23.71
CA ILE A 284 4.74 -6.25 -24.40
C ILE A 284 5.38 -7.22 -23.41
N PRO A 285 5.34 -8.53 -23.66
CA PRO A 285 5.92 -9.51 -22.74
C PRO A 285 7.45 -9.38 -22.68
N TYR A 286 8.05 -10.00 -21.66
CA TYR A 286 9.48 -10.27 -21.67
C TYR A 286 9.75 -11.45 -22.60
N PHE A 287 10.52 -11.20 -23.64
CA PHE A 287 10.88 -12.23 -24.60
C PHE A 287 12.10 -13.00 -24.09
N GLY A 288 11.86 -14.16 -23.54
CA GLY A 288 12.95 -14.94 -22.94
C GLY A 288 13.61 -15.92 -23.91
N ARG A 289 12.94 -16.36 -24.96
CA ARG A 289 13.42 -17.39 -25.87
C ARG A 289 12.77 -17.27 -27.24
N ASP A 290 13.58 -17.32 -28.29
CA ASP A 290 13.06 -17.33 -29.67
C ASP A 290 12.25 -18.61 -29.92
N GLY A 291 11.00 -18.43 -30.42
CA GLY A 291 10.09 -19.50 -30.78
C GLY A 291 9.46 -20.25 -29.59
N GLY A 292 9.53 -19.73 -28.38
CA GLY A 292 8.79 -20.23 -27.22
C GLY A 292 7.44 -19.54 -27.05
N GLU A 293 6.58 -20.08 -26.20
CA GLU A 293 5.36 -19.40 -25.75
C GLU A 293 5.74 -18.28 -24.79
N ASP A 294 5.18 -17.09 -24.98
CA ASP A 294 5.41 -15.97 -24.08
C ASP A 294 4.56 -16.10 -22.82
N TRP A 295 5.08 -15.52 -21.75
CA TRP A 295 4.44 -15.44 -20.46
C TRP A 295 4.44 -14.00 -19.97
N LEU A 296 3.46 -13.64 -19.18
CA LEU A 296 3.43 -12.34 -18.52
C LEU A 296 3.92 -12.45 -17.08
N LEU A 297 4.77 -11.52 -16.70
CA LEU A 297 5.11 -11.31 -15.29
C LEU A 297 3.94 -10.60 -14.63
N THR A 298 3.40 -11.21 -13.58
CA THR A 298 2.32 -10.65 -12.77
C THR A 298 2.66 -10.75 -11.30
N TYR A 299 1.93 -10.03 -10.48
CA TYR A 299 1.98 -10.17 -9.03
C TYR A 299 0.61 -9.83 -8.46
N PRO A 300 0.25 -10.34 -7.27
CA PRO A 300 -0.95 -9.90 -6.60
C PRO A 300 -0.87 -8.42 -6.28
N ALA A 301 -1.92 -7.67 -6.52
CA ALA A 301 -2.04 -6.29 -6.06
C ALA A 301 -1.82 -6.23 -4.56
N PHE A 302 -2.42 -7.21 -3.86
CA PHE A 302 -2.16 -7.52 -2.46
C PHE A 302 -2.73 -8.89 -2.08
N GLN A 303 -2.33 -9.36 -0.90
CA GLN A 303 -2.89 -10.54 -0.25
C GLN A 303 -3.70 -10.11 0.96
N VAL A 304 -4.74 -10.86 1.30
CA VAL A 304 -5.58 -10.64 2.46
C VAL A 304 -5.57 -11.85 3.39
N ALA A 305 -5.54 -11.60 4.70
CA ALA A 305 -5.63 -12.64 5.72
C ALA A 305 -6.55 -12.20 6.86
N LEU A 306 -7.12 -13.19 7.57
CA LEU A 306 -7.99 -12.99 8.73
C LEU A 306 -7.29 -13.40 10.02
N ASN A 307 -7.48 -12.60 11.08
CA ASN A 307 -6.99 -12.91 12.42
C ASN A 307 -7.73 -14.12 13.02
N LYS A 308 -6.98 -15.08 13.53
CA LYS A 308 -7.53 -16.28 14.17
C LYS A 308 -8.41 -15.99 15.37
N ASN A 309 -8.20 -14.87 16.06
CA ASN A 309 -9.01 -14.48 17.22
C ASN A 309 -10.48 -14.21 16.88
N LEU A 310 -10.81 -13.97 15.62
CA LEU A 310 -12.19 -13.78 15.15
C LEU A 310 -13.11 -14.95 15.53
N VAL A 311 -12.62 -16.19 15.57
CA VAL A 311 -13.44 -17.36 15.91
C VAL A 311 -13.98 -17.34 17.34
N LYS A 312 -13.43 -16.48 18.21
CA LYS A 312 -13.90 -16.31 19.60
C LYS A 312 -15.23 -15.57 19.67
N ASP A 313 -15.59 -14.81 18.65
CA ASP A 313 -16.87 -14.10 18.51
C ASP A 313 -17.51 -14.47 17.18
N LYS A 314 -18.56 -15.28 17.22
CA LYS A 314 -19.25 -15.80 16.02
C LYS A 314 -19.80 -14.69 15.12
N GLN A 315 -20.34 -13.60 15.70
CA GLN A 315 -20.90 -12.52 14.91
C GLN A 315 -19.79 -11.69 14.25
N ARG A 316 -18.71 -11.40 15.00
CA ARG A 316 -17.53 -10.71 14.49
C ARG A 316 -16.87 -11.51 13.36
N HIS A 317 -16.72 -12.82 13.55
CA HIS A 317 -16.20 -13.73 12.50
C HIS A 317 -17.07 -13.68 11.23
N LYS A 318 -18.41 -13.82 11.39
CA LYS A 318 -19.34 -13.73 10.26
C LYS A 318 -19.22 -12.40 9.53
N ASN A 319 -19.11 -11.30 10.24
CA ASN A 319 -18.94 -9.97 9.65
C ASN A 319 -17.60 -9.84 8.92
N ALA A 320 -16.50 -10.34 9.49
CA ALA A 320 -15.18 -10.33 8.84
C ALA A 320 -15.17 -11.17 7.55
N VAL A 321 -15.86 -12.32 7.52
CA VAL A 321 -16.04 -13.13 6.30
C VAL A 321 -16.85 -12.38 5.24
N ARG A 322 -17.89 -11.64 5.63
CA ARG A 322 -18.62 -10.77 4.68
C ARG A 322 -17.70 -9.72 4.07
N VAL A 323 -16.85 -9.09 4.87
CA VAL A 323 -15.87 -8.12 4.39
C VAL A 323 -14.90 -8.82 3.43
N LEU A 324 -14.35 -9.99 3.79
CA LEU A 324 -13.45 -10.77 2.92
C LEU A 324 -14.09 -11.10 1.56
N ASN A 325 -15.32 -11.61 1.55
CA ASN A 325 -16.02 -11.96 0.32
C ASN A 325 -16.25 -10.71 -0.55
N THR A 326 -16.59 -9.57 0.07
CA THR A 326 -16.72 -8.29 -0.65
C THR A 326 -15.38 -7.83 -1.21
N MET A 327 -14.28 -7.97 -0.46
CA MET A 327 -12.94 -7.64 -0.92
C MET A 327 -12.51 -8.45 -2.16
N LEU A 328 -12.98 -9.69 -2.29
CA LEU A 328 -12.68 -10.57 -3.42
C LEU A 328 -13.71 -10.51 -4.55
N SER A 329 -14.76 -9.69 -4.40
CA SER A 329 -15.76 -9.52 -5.45
C SER A 329 -15.20 -8.81 -6.68
N GLU A 330 -15.79 -9.08 -7.83
CA GLU A 330 -15.47 -8.43 -9.11
C GLU A 330 -15.45 -6.90 -8.99
N GLY A 331 -16.54 -6.31 -8.47
CA GLY A 331 -16.64 -4.86 -8.32
C GLY A 331 -15.57 -4.26 -7.42
N ALA A 332 -15.15 -4.97 -6.36
CA ALA A 332 -14.05 -4.51 -5.51
C ALA A 332 -12.71 -4.59 -6.25
N GLN A 333 -12.43 -5.68 -6.96
CA GLN A 333 -11.21 -5.82 -7.76
C GLN A 333 -11.12 -4.73 -8.84
N GLN A 334 -12.24 -4.39 -9.49
CA GLN A 334 -12.30 -3.34 -10.51
C GLN A 334 -11.95 -1.95 -9.97
N THR A 335 -12.12 -1.70 -8.65
CA THR A 335 -11.74 -0.42 -8.04
C THR A 335 -10.26 -0.33 -7.69
N ILE A 336 -9.51 -1.44 -7.77
CA ILE A 336 -8.08 -1.43 -7.45
C ILE A 336 -7.33 -0.73 -8.58
N GLY A 337 -6.80 0.46 -8.28
CA GLY A 337 -6.08 1.27 -9.25
C GLY A 337 -6.97 2.08 -10.19
N SER A 338 -8.29 2.09 -10.00
CA SER A 338 -9.28 2.87 -10.79
C SER A 338 -9.26 2.67 -12.32
N ARG A 339 -8.56 1.65 -12.85
CA ARG A 339 -8.17 1.66 -14.26
C ARG A 339 -8.05 0.28 -14.86
N ASN A 340 -8.88 -0.49 -15.03
CA ASN A 340 -8.93 -1.69 -15.90
C ASN A 340 -7.58 -2.37 -16.26
N ASP A 341 -6.54 -2.19 -15.44
CA ASP A 341 -5.21 -2.79 -15.60
C ASP A 341 -4.99 -4.03 -14.73
N VAL A 342 -5.99 -4.37 -13.92
CA VAL A 342 -5.97 -5.54 -13.05
C VAL A 342 -6.39 -6.80 -13.81
N ILE A 343 -5.75 -7.91 -13.45
CA ILE A 343 -6.03 -9.24 -13.95
C ILE A 343 -6.73 -10.02 -12.85
N SER A 344 -7.91 -10.56 -13.12
CA SER A 344 -8.61 -11.36 -12.13
C SER A 344 -7.87 -12.67 -11.85
N TYR A 345 -7.71 -12.98 -10.57
CA TYR A 345 -7.31 -14.30 -10.09
C TYR A 345 -8.53 -15.16 -9.71
N SER A 346 -9.72 -14.59 -9.82
CA SER A 346 -10.98 -15.27 -9.50
C SER A 346 -11.66 -15.82 -10.77
N ARG A 347 -12.21 -17.03 -10.66
CA ARG A 347 -13.01 -17.65 -11.71
C ARG A 347 -14.35 -16.97 -11.93
N ASN A 348 -14.81 -16.21 -10.94
CA ASN A 348 -16.14 -15.61 -10.89
C ASN A 348 -16.09 -14.09 -11.16
N ALA A 349 -14.94 -13.55 -11.52
CA ALA A 349 -14.78 -12.13 -11.81
C ALA A 349 -14.16 -11.96 -13.21
N GLU A 350 -14.92 -11.33 -14.11
CA GLU A 350 -14.48 -10.97 -15.45
C GLU A 350 -14.21 -9.46 -15.46
N LEU A 351 -12.94 -9.09 -15.39
CA LEU A 351 -12.55 -7.69 -15.33
C LEU A 351 -12.40 -7.11 -16.75
N THR A 352 -12.85 -5.89 -16.93
CA THR A 352 -12.57 -5.12 -18.15
C THR A 352 -11.09 -4.77 -18.17
N ILE A 353 -10.39 -5.19 -19.20
CA ILE A 353 -8.98 -4.83 -19.40
C ILE A 353 -8.85 -3.53 -20.19
N SER A 354 -7.76 -2.81 -19.93
CA SER A 354 -7.48 -1.54 -20.60
C SER A 354 -6.90 -1.75 -21.99
N PRO A 355 -6.94 -0.73 -22.87
CA PRO A 355 -6.25 -0.77 -24.16
C PRO A 355 -4.76 -1.07 -24.06
N LEU A 356 -4.12 -0.73 -22.92
CA LEU A 356 -2.72 -1.05 -22.64
C LEU A 356 -2.44 -2.56 -22.70
N LEU A 357 -3.43 -3.39 -22.34
CA LEU A 357 -3.31 -4.85 -22.25
C LEU A 357 -3.89 -5.60 -23.46
N GLU A 358 -4.43 -4.89 -24.47
CA GLU A 358 -5.09 -5.54 -25.61
C GLU A 358 -4.18 -6.51 -26.36
N ASP A 359 -2.94 -6.13 -26.63
CA ASP A 359 -1.97 -6.93 -27.39
C ASP A 359 -1.53 -8.18 -26.62
N ILE A 360 -1.62 -8.15 -25.28
CA ILE A 360 -1.27 -9.29 -24.41
C ILE A 360 -2.49 -10.04 -23.87
N LYS A 361 -3.70 -9.61 -24.24
CA LYS A 361 -4.94 -10.27 -23.82
C LYS A 361 -4.96 -11.78 -24.10
N PRO A 362 -4.48 -12.29 -25.24
CA PRO A 362 -4.42 -13.73 -25.47
C PRO A 362 -3.63 -14.49 -24.40
N LEU A 363 -2.55 -13.92 -23.87
CA LEU A 363 -1.77 -14.52 -22.78
C LEU A 363 -2.54 -14.50 -21.45
N VAL A 364 -3.28 -13.41 -21.19
CA VAL A 364 -4.17 -13.32 -20.02
C VAL A 364 -5.26 -14.37 -20.08
N ASP A 365 -5.95 -14.49 -21.23
CA ASP A 365 -7.05 -15.45 -21.45
C ASP A 365 -6.55 -16.90 -21.37
N ALA A 366 -5.34 -17.18 -21.85
CA ALA A 366 -4.68 -18.48 -21.76
C ALA A 366 -4.09 -18.77 -20.36
N ASN A 367 -4.20 -17.82 -19.42
CA ASN A 367 -3.58 -17.90 -18.09
C ASN A 367 -2.05 -18.16 -18.15
N MET A 368 -1.37 -17.62 -19.17
CA MET A 368 0.08 -17.66 -19.31
C MET A 368 0.72 -16.59 -18.41
N LEU A 369 0.51 -16.72 -17.11
CA LEU A 369 0.86 -15.73 -16.08
C LEU A 369 1.82 -16.36 -15.06
N TYR A 370 2.97 -15.72 -14.87
CA TYR A 370 3.92 -16.09 -13.84
C TYR A 370 3.84 -15.10 -12.68
N VAL A 371 3.48 -15.58 -11.49
CA VAL A 371 3.46 -14.76 -10.28
C VAL A 371 4.89 -14.50 -9.81
N ARG A 372 5.32 -13.27 -9.84
CA ARG A 372 6.67 -12.86 -9.45
C ARG A 372 7.00 -13.29 -8.02
N LEU A 373 8.12 -13.99 -7.84
CA LEU A 373 8.67 -14.26 -6.52
C LEU A 373 9.20 -12.95 -5.92
N ALA A 374 8.76 -12.62 -4.72
CA ALA A 374 9.11 -11.38 -4.05
C ALA A 374 9.33 -11.63 -2.56
N SER A 375 10.55 -11.96 -2.17
CA SER A 375 10.96 -11.95 -0.76
C SER A 375 11.88 -10.76 -0.50
N THR A 376 11.95 -10.32 0.74
CA THR A 376 12.84 -9.22 1.15
C THR A 376 14.29 -9.47 0.73
N ASP A 377 14.76 -10.69 0.93
CA ASP A 377 16.12 -11.09 0.56
C ASP A 377 16.32 -11.15 -0.95
N PHE A 378 15.30 -11.57 -1.69
CA PHE A 378 15.37 -11.68 -3.14
C PHE A 378 15.45 -10.30 -3.82
N PHE A 379 14.73 -9.31 -3.30
CA PHE A 379 14.86 -7.92 -3.75
C PHE A 379 16.30 -7.41 -3.58
N ALA A 380 16.84 -7.53 -2.38
CA ALA A 380 18.20 -7.05 -2.08
C ALA A 380 19.28 -7.80 -2.88
N ALA A 381 19.15 -9.11 -3.01
CA ALA A 381 20.09 -9.95 -3.76
C ALA A 381 20.08 -9.63 -5.26
N SER A 382 18.89 -9.47 -5.84
CA SER A 382 18.73 -9.09 -7.26
C SER A 382 19.33 -7.72 -7.53
N LYS A 383 19.05 -6.73 -6.67
CA LYS A 383 19.61 -5.38 -6.79
C LYS A 383 21.13 -5.43 -6.74
N LEU A 384 21.72 -6.14 -5.77
CA LEU A 384 23.16 -6.25 -5.62
C LEU A 384 23.83 -6.86 -6.86
N ALA A 385 23.28 -7.95 -7.38
CA ALA A 385 23.86 -8.66 -8.50
C ALA A 385 23.72 -7.91 -9.82
N VAL A 386 22.50 -7.42 -10.13
CA VAL A 386 22.21 -6.73 -11.39
C VAL A 386 22.85 -5.36 -11.45
N SER A 387 22.95 -4.61 -10.33
CA SER A 387 23.70 -3.34 -10.30
C SER A 387 25.14 -3.52 -10.76
N LYS A 388 25.81 -4.61 -10.35
CA LYS A 388 27.18 -4.89 -10.79
C LYS A 388 27.25 -5.19 -12.29
N MET A 389 26.24 -5.85 -12.84
CA MET A 389 26.16 -6.07 -14.30
C MET A 389 25.94 -4.75 -15.05
N VAL A 390 25.01 -3.90 -14.61
CA VAL A 390 24.74 -2.58 -15.21
C VAL A 390 25.99 -1.71 -15.19
N LYS A 391 26.77 -1.74 -14.10
CA LYS A 391 28.05 -1.02 -13.98
C LYS A 391 29.20 -1.61 -14.80
N GLY A 392 29.01 -2.80 -15.38
CA GLY A 392 30.08 -3.53 -16.05
C GLY A 392 31.11 -4.16 -15.09
N GLU A 393 30.79 -4.27 -13.80
CA GLU A 393 31.65 -4.82 -12.75
C GLU A 393 31.53 -6.34 -12.61
N ALA A 394 30.50 -6.95 -13.20
CA ALA A 394 30.27 -8.39 -13.14
C ALA A 394 29.67 -8.92 -14.45
N THR A 395 30.17 -10.10 -14.87
CA THR A 395 29.54 -10.93 -15.90
C THR A 395 28.29 -11.63 -15.36
N ALA A 396 27.47 -12.21 -16.24
CA ALA A 396 26.33 -13.03 -15.87
C ALA A 396 26.67 -14.12 -14.85
N GLU A 397 27.80 -14.83 -15.05
CA GLU A 397 28.25 -15.88 -14.14
C GLU A 397 28.64 -15.34 -12.76
N GLN A 398 29.33 -14.20 -12.71
CA GLN A 398 29.72 -13.55 -11.46
C GLN A 398 28.50 -13.02 -10.71
N ALA A 399 27.54 -12.39 -11.43
CA ALA A 399 26.31 -11.89 -10.85
C ALA A 399 25.43 -13.02 -10.26
N TYR A 400 25.33 -14.15 -10.95
CA TYR A 400 24.68 -15.36 -10.42
C TYR A 400 25.31 -15.77 -9.08
N LYS A 401 26.64 -15.89 -9.02
CA LYS A 401 27.37 -16.27 -7.79
C LYS A 401 27.13 -15.27 -6.66
N ILE A 402 27.16 -13.96 -6.97
CA ILE A 402 26.90 -12.89 -6.00
C ILE A 402 25.51 -13.03 -5.38
N MET A 403 24.49 -13.25 -6.23
CA MET A 403 23.10 -13.42 -5.75
C MET A 403 22.94 -14.70 -4.94
N ASP A 404 23.47 -15.82 -5.42
CA ASP A 404 23.42 -17.12 -4.74
C ASP A 404 24.09 -17.07 -3.36
N GLU A 405 25.30 -16.52 -3.27
CA GLU A 405 26.01 -16.32 -2.00
C GLU A 405 25.24 -15.39 -1.04
N TYR A 406 24.63 -14.31 -1.56
CA TYR A 406 23.84 -13.41 -0.74
C TYR A 406 22.66 -14.12 -0.08
N LEU A 407 21.93 -14.94 -0.85
CA LEU A 407 20.77 -15.69 -0.36
C LEU A 407 21.14 -16.77 0.66
N GLN A 408 22.34 -17.34 0.56
CA GLN A 408 22.82 -18.38 1.47
C GLN A 408 23.45 -17.84 2.76
N LYS A 409 23.77 -16.54 2.83
CA LYS A 409 24.39 -15.94 4.03
C LYS A 409 23.35 -15.69 5.12
N PRO A 410 23.66 -16.03 6.39
CA PRO A 410 22.83 -15.62 7.52
C PRO A 410 22.69 -14.10 7.58
N LYS A 411 21.46 -13.63 7.81
CA LYS A 411 21.21 -12.19 7.94
C LYS A 411 21.54 -11.72 9.38
N PRO A 412 22.23 -10.59 9.54
CA PRO A 412 22.42 -10.00 10.86
C PRO A 412 21.05 -9.60 11.43
N LYS A 413 20.85 -9.86 12.72
CA LYS A 413 19.69 -9.31 13.43
C LYS A 413 19.90 -7.80 13.56
N GLU A 414 18.91 -7.03 13.11
CA GLU A 414 18.94 -5.57 13.32
C GLU A 414 18.92 -5.26 14.82
N PRO A 415 19.70 -4.28 15.28
CA PRO A 415 19.67 -3.84 16.67
C PRO A 415 18.28 -3.29 17.00
N ASN A 416 17.75 -3.71 18.14
CA ASN A 416 16.44 -3.31 18.62
C ASN A 416 16.60 -2.33 19.79
N ASN A 417 16.81 -1.05 19.49
CA ASN A 417 16.87 -0.01 20.50
C ASN A 417 15.46 0.28 21.02
N MET A 418 15.25 0.12 22.32
CA MET A 418 13.94 0.29 22.95
C MET A 418 13.78 1.69 23.52
N HIS A 419 12.60 2.28 23.33
CA HIS A 419 12.22 3.59 23.84
C HIS A 419 11.00 3.44 24.75
N PRO A 420 11.05 3.90 25.99
CA PRO A 420 9.95 3.77 26.93
C PRO A 420 8.79 4.70 26.59
N PHE A 421 7.57 4.17 26.64
CA PHE A 421 6.33 4.94 26.61
C PHE A 421 5.63 4.81 27.96
N THR A 422 5.22 5.94 28.51
CA THR A 422 4.67 5.98 29.88
C THR A 422 3.16 5.78 29.95
N LYS A 423 2.45 5.82 28.83
CA LYS A 423 0.98 5.71 28.78
C LYS A 423 0.50 4.93 27.57
N ALA A 424 -0.55 4.14 27.80
CA ALA A 424 -1.29 3.42 26.77
C ALA A 424 -2.50 4.24 26.29
N TYR A 425 -2.71 4.29 24.99
CA TYR A 425 -3.91 4.87 24.39
C TYR A 425 -4.59 3.87 23.48
N ALA A 426 -5.92 3.77 23.58
CA ALA A 426 -6.69 2.90 22.70
C ALA A 426 -6.75 3.48 21.28
N PHE A 427 -6.51 2.63 20.28
CA PHE A 427 -6.64 2.98 18.87
C PHE A 427 -8.09 2.82 18.40
N ASN A 428 -9.01 3.51 19.08
CA ASN A 428 -10.43 3.53 18.75
C ASN A 428 -10.86 4.96 18.46
N CYS A 429 -11.68 5.16 17.43
CA CYS A 429 -12.25 6.46 17.14
C CYS A 429 -13.57 6.61 17.90
N ASP A 430 -13.60 7.55 18.83
CA ASP A 430 -14.81 7.98 19.51
C ASP A 430 -15.49 9.13 18.74
N LYS A 431 -16.80 9.06 18.53
CA LYS A 431 -17.55 10.07 17.75
C LYS A 431 -17.58 11.47 18.39
N LYS A 432 -17.25 11.59 19.68
CA LYS A 432 -17.22 12.87 20.41
C LYS A 432 -15.81 13.44 20.59
N THR A 433 -14.78 12.59 20.49
CA THR A 433 -13.39 13.00 20.82
C THR A 433 -12.38 12.67 19.74
N GLY A 434 -12.71 11.77 18.82
CA GLY A 434 -11.79 11.25 17.82
C GLY A 434 -10.91 10.10 18.36
N ASN A 435 -9.79 9.85 17.70
CA ASN A 435 -8.84 8.79 18.06
C ASN A 435 -7.75 9.34 18.99
N ALA A 436 -7.66 8.81 20.22
CA ALA A 436 -6.73 9.31 21.23
C ALA A 436 -5.25 9.13 20.82
N VAL A 437 -4.88 8.01 20.20
CA VAL A 437 -3.50 7.76 19.74
C VAL A 437 -3.13 8.77 18.67
N ASN A 438 -3.97 8.93 17.66
CA ASN A 438 -3.72 9.85 16.55
C ASN A 438 -3.66 11.31 17.05
N SER A 439 -4.50 11.67 18.03
CA SER A 439 -4.46 12.98 18.67
C SER A 439 -3.15 13.24 19.39
N ALA A 440 -2.68 12.28 20.20
CA ALA A 440 -1.41 12.38 20.92
C ALA A 440 -0.22 12.54 19.95
N MET A 441 -0.23 11.80 18.85
CA MET A 441 0.80 11.89 17.80
C MET A 441 0.75 13.25 17.11
N THR A 442 -0.43 13.75 16.77
CA THR A 442 -0.59 15.05 16.11
C THR A 442 -0.20 16.19 17.03
N ASN A 443 -0.53 16.11 18.33
CA ASN A 443 -0.09 17.08 19.34
C ASN A 443 1.44 17.11 19.48
N THR A 444 2.08 15.93 19.47
CA THR A 444 3.54 15.81 19.51
C THR A 444 4.17 16.44 18.27
N LEU A 445 3.64 16.18 17.08
CA LEU A 445 4.12 16.79 15.83
C LEU A 445 3.88 18.30 15.81
N CYS A 446 2.77 18.78 16.38
CA CYS A 446 2.52 20.20 16.55
C CYS A 446 3.62 20.88 17.37
N SER A 447 4.05 20.25 18.45
CA SER A 447 5.18 20.69 19.26
C SER A 447 6.52 20.64 18.51
N ILE A 448 6.77 19.57 17.74
CA ILE A 448 8.01 19.40 16.94
C ILE A 448 8.15 20.54 15.92
N TYR A 449 7.06 20.90 15.26
CA TYR A 449 7.06 21.96 14.24
C TYR A 449 6.87 23.37 14.79
N GLY A 450 6.55 23.50 16.08
CA GLY A 450 6.25 24.79 16.71
C GLY A 450 5.07 25.50 16.06
N SER A 451 4.05 24.73 15.66
CA SER A 451 2.87 25.23 14.96
C SER A 451 1.76 25.58 15.95
N ASP A 452 0.88 26.52 15.57
CA ASP A 452 -0.36 26.78 16.30
C ASP A 452 -1.39 25.68 16.04
N VAL A 453 -1.37 25.14 14.82
CA VAL A 453 -2.30 24.14 14.32
C VAL A 453 -1.55 23.10 13.48
N VAL A 454 -1.89 21.83 13.68
CA VAL A 454 -1.57 20.75 12.75
C VAL A 454 -2.86 20.14 12.20
N ILE A 455 -2.90 19.89 10.90
CA ILE A 455 -3.92 19.09 10.22
C ILE A 455 -3.23 17.88 9.59
N ALA A 456 -3.60 16.68 10.00
CA ALA A 456 -3.14 15.44 9.42
C ALA A 456 -4.29 14.75 8.70
N ALA A 457 -4.06 14.23 7.51
CA ALA A 457 -5.03 13.37 6.84
C ALA A 457 -5.38 12.17 7.74
N GLY A 458 -6.62 11.69 7.70
CA GLY A 458 -7.10 10.62 8.57
C GLY A 458 -6.31 9.31 8.50
N TYR A 459 -5.54 9.12 7.44
CA TYR A 459 -4.67 7.98 7.21
C TYR A 459 -3.20 8.20 7.58
N SER A 460 -2.84 9.35 8.16
CA SER A 460 -1.43 9.70 8.41
C SER A 460 -0.73 8.83 9.44
N PHE A 461 -1.48 8.11 10.25
CA PHE A 461 -0.93 7.29 11.32
C PHE A 461 -1.47 5.87 11.28
N THR A 462 -0.58 4.91 11.49
CA THR A 462 -0.88 3.47 11.52
C THR A 462 -0.75 2.89 12.93
N SER A 463 -0.96 3.72 13.94
CA SER A 463 -0.56 3.38 15.28
C SER A 463 -1.49 2.41 15.97
N PRO A 464 -0.96 1.30 16.50
CA PRO A 464 -1.67 0.43 17.44
C PRO A 464 -1.78 1.09 18.82
N ILE A 465 -2.31 0.37 19.79
CA ILE A 465 -2.28 0.76 21.21
C ILE A 465 -0.82 0.93 21.66
N MET A 466 -0.51 2.08 22.26
CA MET A 466 0.81 2.34 22.83
C MET A 466 0.80 2.00 24.31
N ASN A 467 1.27 0.83 24.67
CA ASN A 467 1.22 0.36 26.05
C ASN A 467 2.55 -0.17 26.61
N THR A 468 3.62 -0.15 25.83
CA THR A 468 4.91 -0.72 26.20
C THR A 468 6.07 0.06 25.61
N ASP A 469 7.28 -0.40 25.84
CA ASP A 469 8.48 0.12 25.20
C ASP A 469 8.47 -0.20 23.70
N TYR A 470 8.84 0.77 22.88
CA TYR A 470 8.87 0.64 21.43
C TYR A 470 10.30 0.67 20.89
N SER A 471 10.59 -0.18 19.93
CA SER A 471 11.82 -0.09 19.17
C SER A 471 11.79 1.10 18.21
N GLU A 472 12.97 1.59 17.79
CA GLU A 472 13.07 2.60 16.72
C GLU A 472 12.32 2.18 15.47
N ARG A 473 12.36 0.89 15.14
CA ARG A 473 11.62 0.33 13.99
C ARG A 473 10.12 0.51 14.15
N MET A 474 9.59 0.36 15.37
CA MET A 474 8.18 0.60 15.67
C MET A 474 7.80 2.07 15.54
N LEU A 475 8.61 2.96 16.06
CA LEU A 475 8.38 4.39 15.88
C LEU A 475 8.30 4.78 14.41
N GLN A 476 9.08 4.10 13.55
CA GLN A 476 9.00 4.29 12.10
C GLN A 476 7.66 3.84 11.52
N TYR A 477 7.09 2.75 12.04
CA TYR A 477 5.80 2.24 11.56
C TYR A 477 4.59 3.05 12.03
N MET A 478 4.71 3.82 13.11
CA MET A 478 3.61 4.63 13.64
C MET A 478 3.24 5.79 12.72
N VAL A 479 4.21 6.37 12.05
CA VAL A 479 4.00 7.42 11.06
C VAL A 479 3.91 6.79 9.68
N MET A 480 2.76 6.96 9.05
CA MET A 480 2.49 6.44 7.72
C MET A 480 3.54 6.87 6.72
N PRO A 481 3.65 6.12 5.69
CA PRO A 481 4.83 5.59 5.05
C PRO A 481 5.92 6.63 4.78
N ASN A 482 7.02 6.17 4.20
CA ASN A 482 8.23 6.92 3.86
C ASN A 482 8.00 8.26 3.13
N PHE A 483 6.80 8.49 2.62
CA PHE A 483 6.41 9.65 1.82
C PHE A 483 5.46 10.63 2.53
N LEU A 484 5.13 10.42 3.83
CA LEU A 484 4.39 11.44 4.57
C LEU A 484 5.30 12.65 4.78
N GLU A 485 4.86 13.79 4.31
CA GLU A 485 5.58 15.05 4.38
C GLU A 485 4.83 16.06 5.23
N SER A 486 5.56 17.01 5.79
CA SER A 486 5.00 18.15 6.48
C SER A 486 5.20 19.41 5.65
N PHE A 487 4.16 20.21 5.62
CA PHE A 487 4.19 21.52 5.00
C PHE A 487 3.70 22.57 6.02
N SER A 488 4.56 23.56 6.33
CA SER A 488 4.24 24.60 7.30
C SER A 488 4.08 25.95 6.62
N ARG A 489 3.02 26.69 6.98
CA ARG A 489 2.71 28.01 6.44
C ARG A 489 1.89 28.83 7.43
N GLU A 490 1.96 30.15 7.28
CA GLU A 490 0.99 31.07 7.88
C GLU A 490 -0.29 31.09 7.06
N MET A 491 -1.44 30.95 7.71
CA MET A 491 -2.77 30.97 7.11
C MET A 491 -3.71 31.81 7.96
N SER A 492 -4.60 32.57 7.33
CA SER A 492 -5.72 33.19 8.04
C SER A 492 -6.67 32.11 8.55
N GLY A 493 -7.50 32.43 9.55
CA GLY A 493 -8.51 31.50 10.03
C GLY A 493 -9.51 31.11 8.93
N GLU A 494 -9.79 31.99 8.00
CA GLU A 494 -10.64 31.66 6.84
C GLU A 494 -9.98 30.62 5.91
N GLN A 495 -8.70 30.79 5.59
CA GLN A 495 -7.94 29.83 4.79
C GLN A 495 -7.81 28.47 5.49
N LEU A 496 -7.60 28.50 6.81
CA LEU A 496 -7.51 27.31 7.65
C LEU A 496 -8.82 26.53 7.67
N GLU A 497 -9.97 27.21 7.79
CA GLU A 497 -11.28 26.59 7.70
C GLU A 497 -11.53 25.98 6.32
N LYS A 498 -11.15 26.66 5.23
CA LYS A 498 -11.23 26.14 3.87
C LYS A 498 -10.40 24.84 3.70
N VAL A 499 -9.17 24.82 4.19
CA VAL A 499 -8.31 23.61 4.15
C VAL A 499 -8.96 22.46 4.91
N LEU A 500 -9.45 22.70 6.14
CA LEU A 500 -10.12 21.66 6.91
C LEU A 500 -11.39 21.16 6.23
N ARG A 501 -12.16 22.05 5.62
CA ARG A 501 -13.37 21.72 4.85
C ARG A 501 -13.07 20.78 3.69
N LEU A 502 -11.95 20.98 2.99
CA LEU A 502 -11.52 20.10 1.91
C LEU A 502 -11.24 18.67 2.38
N TYR A 503 -10.59 18.52 3.53
CA TYR A 503 -10.37 17.20 4.12
C TYR A 503 -11.66 16.52 4.61
N VAL A 504 -12.65 17.29 5.05
CA VAL A 504 -13.92 16.77 5.57
C VAL A 504 -14.91 16.44 4.45
N GLU A 505 -15.06 17.35 3.49
CA GLU A 505 -16.11 17.29 2.47
C GLU A 505 -15.62 16.74 1.12
N GLY A 506 -14.30 16.69 0.93
CA GLY A 506 -13.66 16.38 -0.34
C GLY A 506 -13.58 17.59 -1.27
N VAL A 507 -12.78 17.50 -2.31
CA VAL A 507 -12.61 18.55 -3.32
C VAL A 507 -13.38 18.17 -4.57
N PRO A 508 -14.38 18.97 -4.99
CA PRO A 508 -15.07 18.74 -6.26
C PRO A 508 -14.11 18.97 -7.44
N ASN A 509 -14.18 18.11 -8.46
CA ASN A 509 -13.48 18.26 -9.74
C ASN A 509 -11.94 18.30 -9.70
N VAL A 510 -11.32 17.73 -8.67
CA VAL A 510 -9.88 17.52 -8.64
C VAL A 510 -9.59 16.08 -9.03
N ASP A 511 -8.51 15.91 -9.79
CA ASP A 511 -8.01 14.61 -10.25
C ASP A 511 -8.08 13.58 -9.13
N VAL A 512 -8.57 12.40 -9.45
CA VAL A 512 -8.82 11.27 -8.53
C VAL A 512 -7.60 10.92 -7.67
N TYR A 513 -6.41 11.27 -8.14
CA TYR A 513 -5.14 11.05 -7.42
C TYR A 513 -4.85 12.05 -6.29
N SER A 514 -5.58 13.14 -6.22
CA SER A 514 -5.21 14.29 -5.38
C SER A 514 -6.04 14.48 -4.12
N THR A 515 -7.10 13.72 -3.89
CA THR A 515 -7.95 13.92 -2.70
C THR A 515 -8.41 12.63 -2.06
N VAL A 516 -8.16 12.48 -0.78
CA VAL A 516 -8.79 11.42 0.02
C VAL A 516 -10.04 11.97 0.67
N LYS A 517 -11.19 11.59 0.13
CA LYS A 517 -12.47 11.79 0.80
C LYS A 517 -12.57 10.82 1.98
N PRO A 518 -13.09 11.22 3.14
CA PRO A 518 -13.32 10.30 4.23
C PRO A 518 -14.18 9.11 3.79
N VAL A 519 -13.71 7.89 4.07
CA VAL A 519 -14.48 6.66 3.82
C VAL A 519 -15.67 6.59 4.78
N ASN A 520 -15.39 6.85 6.05
CA ASN A 520 -16.33 6.95 7.14
C ASN A 520 -15.73 7.84 8.25
N TYR A 521 -16.34 7.89 9.42
CA TYR A 521 -15.91 8.77 10.50
C TYR A 521 -14.51 8.42 11.07
N HIS A 522 -14.03 7.19 10.91
CA HIS A 522 -12.69 6.79 11.34
C HIS A 522 -11.56 7.45 10.52
N SER A 523 -11.86 7.87 9.29
CA SER A 523 -10.90 8.48 8.37
C SER A 523 -11.02 10.01 8.25
N LEU A 524 -11.74 10.65 9.17
CA LEU A 524 -11.79 12.10 9.28
C LEU A 524 -10.41 12.68 9.63
N PRO A 525 -10.09 13.91 9.19
CA PRO A 525 -8.80 14.54 9.46
C PRO A 525 -8.54 14.66 10.96
N ILE A 526 -7.28 14.53 11.35
CA ILE A 526 -6.82 14.63 12.73
C ILE A 526 -6.22 16.01 12.93
N THR A 527 -6.61 16.72 13.98
CA THR A 527 -6.11 18.06 14.22
C THR A 527 -5.50 18.23 15.59
N SER A 528 -4.51 19.12 15.70
CA SER A 528 -3.98 19.67 16.94
C SER A 528 -4.15 21.19 16.93
N GLY A 529 -4.50 21.77 18.07
CA GLY A 529 -4.85 23.18 18.18
C GLY A 529 -6.26 23.53 17.74
N LEU A 530 -6.85 22.75 16.81
CA LEU A 530 -8.25 22.88 16.39
C LEU A 530 -9.10 21.76 16.96
N SER A 531 -10.38 22.07 17.18
CA SER A 531 -11.45 21.09 17.31
C SER A 531 -12.56 21.45 16.34
N TYR A 532 -13.21 20.45 15.76
CA TYR A 532 -14.24 20.70 14.77
C TYR A 532 -15.44 19.76 14.93
N ARG A 533 -16.57 20.19 14.42
CA ARG A 533 -17.80 19.41 14.41
C ARG A 533 -18.28 19.18 13.00
N VAL A 534 -18.73 17.97 12.73
CA VAL A 534 -19.26 17.57 11.42
C VAL A 534 -20.66 17.00 11.54
N LYS A 535 -21.47 17.20 10.50
CA LYS A 535 -22.74 16.53 10.30
C LYS A 535 -22.54 15.38 9.34
N GLN A 536 -22.96 14.18 9.74
CA GLN A 536 -22.91 13.00 8.88
C GLN A 536 -24.12 13.01 7.93
N GLY A 537 -23.84 12.91 6.64
CA GLY A 537 -24.88 12.80 5.61
C GLY A 537 -25.43 11.37 5.45
N LYS A 538 -26.44 11.21 4.60
CA LYS A 538 -27.08 9.90 4.34
C LYS A 538 -26.18 8.93 3.56
N LYS A 539 -25.28 9.44 2.73
CA LYS A 539 -24.32 8.61 1.96
C LYS A 539 -23.10 8.31 2.79
N VAL A 540 -22.53 7.12 2.63
CA VAL A 540 -21.25 6.72 3.22
C VAL A 540 -20.18 7.74 2.86
N GLY A 541 -19.37 8.16 3.84
CA GLY A 541 -18.32 9.15 3.66
C GLY A 541 -18.79 10.58 3.38
N ALA A 542 -20.09 10.85 3.44
CA ALA A 542 -20.60 12.21 3.30
C ALA A 542 -20.61 12.92 4.65
N PHE A 543 -19.72 13.89 4.80
CA PHE A 543 -19.63 14.75 5.97
C PHE A 543 -19.68 16.22 5.55
N THR A 544 -20.27 17.06 6.40
CA THR A 544 -20.28 18.52 6.23
C THR A 544 -19.68 19.17 7.47
N LEU A 545 -18.73 20.05 7.28
CA LEU A 545 -18.11 20.83 8.36
C LEU A 545 -19.12 21.84 8.92
N ASP A 546 -19.47 21.68 10.20
CA ASP A 546 -20.48 22.51 10.86
C ASP A 546 -19.84 23.64 11.69
N LYS A 547 -18.79 23.32 12.47
CA LYS A 547 -18.16 24.28 13.36
C LYS A 547 -16.67 24.00 13.52
N VAL A 548 -15.88 25.06 13.61
CA VAL A 548 -14.43 24.99 13.93
C VAL A 548 -14.12 25.88 15.12
N THR A 549 -13.31 25.37 16.04
CA THR A 549 -12.84 26.13 17.19
C THR A 549 -11.33 26.00 17.33
N TYR A 550 -10.67 27.06 17.78
CA TYR A 550 -9.25 27.09 18.14
C TYR A 550 -9.13 27.18 19.66
N LYS A 551 -8.52 26.19 20.30
CA LYS A 551 -8.37 26.11 21.76
C LYS A 551 -9.68 26.41 22.52
N GLY A 552 -10.78 25.81 22.05
CA GLY A 552 -12.13 25.94 22.65
C GLY A 552 -12.88 27.24 22.33
N LYS A 553 -12.29 28.20 21.61
CA LYS A 553 -12.95 29.45 21.18
C LYS A 553 -13.26 29.41 19.70
N SER A 554 -14.22 30.20 19.23
CA SER A 554 -14.52 30.34 17.80
C SER A 554 -13.26 30.75 17.04
N LEU A 555 -13.05 30.15 15.85
CA LEU A 555 -11.90 30.48 15.00
C LEU A 555 -12.04 31.93 14.49
N GLU A 556 -11.03 32.75 14.74
CA GLU A 556 -10.97 34.14 14.27
C GLU A 556 -10.51 34.16 12.81
N LYS A 557 -11.40 34.58 11.89
CA LYS A 557 -11.18 34.48 10.45
C LYS A 557 -9.96 35.25 9.93
N GLU A 558 -9.75 36.45 10.44
CA GLU A 558 -8.69 37.36 10.01
C GLU A 558 -7.35 37.13 10.70
N LYS A 559 -7.34 36.39 11.81
CA LYS A 559 -6.15 36.08 12.55
C LYS A 559 -5.25 35.12 11.79
N THR A 560 -3.96 35.37 11.82
CA THR A 560 -2.94 34.49 11.22
C THR A 560 -2.52 33.43 12.21
N TYR A 561 -2.46 32.17 11.72
CA TYR A 561 -2.01 30.99 12.44
C TYR A 561 -0.85 30.33 11.69
N ARG A 562 0.14 29.85 12.42
CA ARG A 562 1.17 28.97 11.88
C ARG A 562 0.61 27.55 11.78
N VAL A 563 0.35 27.11 10.56
CA VAL A 563 -0.32 25.85 10.26
C VAL A 563 0.69 24.86 9.65
N THR A 564 0.69 23.63 10.14
CA THR A 564 1.38 22.52 9.47
C THR A 564 0.35 21.50 9.00
N VAL A 565 0.44 21.15 7.73
CA VAL A 565 -0.37 20.09 7.12
C VAL A 565 0.53 18.87 6.92
N LEU A 566 0.02 17.69 7.28
CA LEU A 566 0.71 16.40 7.11
C LEU A 566 -0.03 15.57 6.06
N ASP A 567 0.61 15.37 4.91
CA ASP A 567 0.01 14.63 3.81
C ASP A 567 1.06 14.12 2.82
N LYS A 568 0.62 13.43 1.77
CA LYS A 568 1.44 13.06 0.63
C LYS A 568 1.69 14.29 -0.25
N HIS A 569 2.89 14.41 -0.81
CA HIS A 569 3.28 15.58 -1.62
C HIS A 569 2.27 15.95 -2.72
N SER A 570 1.73 14.96 -3.41
CA SER A 570 0.75 15.15 -4.50
C SER A 570 -0.53 15.88 -4.07
N PHE A 571 -0.85 15.93 -2.78
CA PHE A 571 -2.06 16.59 -2.25
C PHE A 571 -1.86 18.06 -1.89
N PHE A 572 -0.62 18.52 -1.77
CA PHE A 572 -0.36 19.91 -1.37
C PHE A 572 -0.73 20.93 -2.45
N ALA A 573 -0.53 20.63 -3.73
CA ALA A 573 -0.87 21.56 -4.80
C ALA A 573 -2.38 21.84 -4.91
N PRO A 574 -3.28 20.84 -4.87
CA PRO A 574 -4.72 21.05 -4.77
C PRO A 574 -5.14 21.83 -3.54
N LEU A 575 -4.57 21.54 -2.38
CA LEU A 575 -4.87 22.25 -1.13
C LEU A 575 -4.47 23.72 -1.21
N ALA A 576 -3.32 24.03 -1.82
CA ALA A 576 -2.87 25.40 -2.04
C ALA A 576 -3.80 26.18 -2.94
N LYS A 577 -4.21 25.58 -4.06
CA LYS A 577 -5.13 26.18 -5.01
C LYS A 577 -6.48 26.48 -4.37
N ALA A 578 -6.98 25.54 -3.56
CA ALA A 578 -8.25 25.67 -2.88
C ALA A 578 -8.22 26.68 -1.71
N ALA A 579 -7.08 26.87 -1.06
CA ALA A 579 -6.88 27.88 -0.02
C ALA A 579 -6.69 29.32 -0.56
N ASP A 580 -6.89 29.52 -1.87
CA ASP A 580 -6.75 30.81 -2.58
C ASP A 580 -5.35 31.44 -2.45
N ALA A 581 -4.36 30.57 -2.46
CA ALA A 581 -2.97 31.03 -2.40
C ALA A 581 -2.55 31.55 -3.79
N ARG A 582 -2.61 32.84 -4.00
CA ARG A 582 -2.11 33.54 -5.22
C ARG A 582 -0.63 33.29 -5.52
N GLN A 583 0.08 32.60 -4.67
CA GLN A 583 1.47 32.19 -4.87
C GLN A 583 1.49 30.69 -5.21
N GLY A 584 1.69 30.40 -6.49
CA GLY A 584 1.62 29.07 -7.07
C GLY A 584 2.56 28.02 -6.45
N GLU A 585 2.61 26.84 -7.03
CA GLU A 585 3.33 25.62 -6.63
C GLU A 585 4.75 25.82 -6.06
N LYS A 586 5.47 26.87 -6.45
CA LYS A 586 6.80 27.21 -5.94
C LYS A 586 6.82 27.57 -4.45
N ALA A 587 5.70 28.06 -3.89
CA ALA A 587 5.61 28.40 -2.46
C ALA A 587 5.54 27.16 -1.56
N PHE A 588 5.04 26.04 -2.08
CA PHE A 588 4.92 24.77 -1.38
C PHE A 588 6.23 23.93 -1.38
N ALA A 589 7.16 24.26 -2.27
CA ALA A 589 8.44 23.56 -2.36
C ALA A 589 9.46 23.97 -1.25
N ARG A 590 9.22 25.08 -0.55
CA ARG A 590 10.13 25.57 0.49
C ARG A 590 9.62 25.16 1.88
N GLY A 591 10.31 24.23 2.53
CA GLY A 591 10.03 23.80 3.90
C GLY A 591 9.56 22.37 4.06
N LYS A 592 9.65 21.59 3.03
CA LYS A 592 9.32 20.16 2.99
C LYS A 592 10.18 19.36 3.98
N ARG A 593 9.55 18.66 4.91
CA ARG A 593 10.22 17.78 5.88
C ARG A 593 9.62 16.39 5.83
N ILE A 594 10.46 15.38 5.94
CA ILE A 594 10.04 13.99 6.07
C ILE A 594 9.60 13.75 7.51
N VAL A 595 8.30 13.61 7.72
CA VAL A 595 7.68 13.50 9.07
C VAL A 595 8.31 12.38 9.89
N ARG A 596 8.57 11.23 9.29
CA ARG A 596 9.19 10.08 9.97
C ARG A 596 10.55 10.40 10.58
N LYS A 597 11.37 11.16 9.87
CA LYS A 597 12.70 11.55 10.37
C LYS A 597 12.57 12.48 11.60
N ASP A 598 11.74 13.51 11.51
CA ASP A 598 11.51 14.46 12.60
C ASP A 598 10.91 13.75 13.83
N TRP A 599 10.02 12.79 13.61
CA TRP A 599 9.42 11.93 14.63
C TRP A 599 10.48 11.10 15.37
N LEU A 600 11.33 10.38 14.64
CA LEU A 600 12.42 9.60 15.23
C LEU A 600 13.42 10.46 15.99
N ASP A 601 13.83 11.58 15.42
CA ASP A 601 14.78 12.49 16.05
C ASP A 601 14.24 13.09 17.36
N TYR A 602 12.92 13.26 17.46
CA TYR A 602 12.25 13.70 18.68
C TYR A 602 12.38 12.69 19.82
N PHE A 603 12.08 11.40 19.54
CA PHE A 603 12.16 10.34 20.55
C PHE A 603 13.59 9.95 20.90
N LYS A 604 14.52 10.00 19.95
CA LYS A 604 15.96 9.82 20.24
C LYS A 604 16.51 10.82 21.26
N LYS A 605 15.87 11.97 21.40
CA LYS A 605 16.18 12.98 22.42
C LYS A 605 15.49 12.72 23.77
N GLY A 606 14.85 11.57 23.95
CA GLY A 606 14.16 11.19 25.19
C GLY A 606 12.90 12.00 25.50
N LYS A 607 12.30 12.65 24.51
CA LYS A 607 11.10 13.46 24.71
C LYS A 607 9.83 12.58 24.73
N PRO A 608 8.83 12.89 25.58
CA PRO A 608 7.62 12.08 25.72
C PRO A 608 6.61 12.35 24.60
N LEU A 609 5.71 11.36 24.38
CA LEU A 609 4.49 11.57 23.64
C LEU A 609 3.57 12.52 24.43
N LEU A 610 2.95 13.48 23.74
CA LEU A 610 2.06 14.44 24.38
C LEU A 610 0.65 13.88 24.59
N GLU A 611 -0.08 14.43 25.57
CA GLU A 611 -1.44 14.03 25.89
C GLU A 611 -2.40 14.28 24.71
N PRO A 612 -3.36 13.37 24.50
CA PRO A 612 -4.40 13.56 23.48
C PRO A 612 -5.39 14.66 23.88
N THR A 613 -5.93 15.33 22.89
CA THR A 613 -7.03 16.30 23.05
C THR A 613 -8.18 15.95 22.12
N PRO A 614 -9.45 16.13 22.53
CA PRO A 614 -10.58 15.97 21.63
C PRO A 614 -10.45 16.90 20.40
N TYR A 615 -10.62 16.36 19.20
CA TYR A 615 -10.47 17.14 17.97
C TYR A 615 -11.69 17.08 17.05
N VAL A 616 -12.58 16.11 17.21
CA VAL A 616 -13.78 15.98 16.37
C VAL A 616 -14.99 15.62 17.19
N GLU A 617 -16.14 16.19 16.81
CA GLU A 617 -17.48 15.82 17.27
C GLU A 617 -18.36 15.50 16.04
N ILE A 618 -18.99 14.35 16.04
CA ILE A 618 -19.82 13.90 14.92
C ILE A 618 -21.30 13.94 15.34
N ILE A 619 -22.09 14.69 14.59
CA ILE A 619 -23.55 14.73 14.74
C ILE A 619 -24.16 13.83 13.68
N GLU A 620 -24.85 12.80 14.11
CA GLU A 620 -25.64 11.94 13.24
C GLU A 620 -26.96 12.64 12.90
N ASN A 621 -27.31 12.69 11.63
CA ASN A 621 -28.66 13.08 11.23
C ASN A 621 -29.59 11.93 11.63
N ARG A 622 -30.44 12.18 12.63
CA ARG A 622 -31.51 11.29 13.05
C ARG A 622 -32.57 11.16 11.96
#